data_a3672e78cc6584b46e08b544f94e6266
#
_entry.id   a3672e78cc6584b46e08b544f94e6266
#
_cell.length_a   1.000
_cell.length_b   1.000
_cell.length_c   1.000
_cell.angle_alpha   90.00
_cell.angle_beta   90.00
_cell.angle_gamma   90.00
#
_symmetry.space_group_name_H-M   'P 1'
#
loop_
_entity.id
_entity.type
_entity.pdbx_description
1 polymer ?
#
loop_
_entity_poly.entity_id
_entity_poly.type
_entity_poly.pdbx_seq_one_letter_code
_entity_poly.pdbx_strand_id
1 'polypeptide(L)'
;VLVHGWMDVAASYQFMVDALSEAFVQQRSIIAFDWRGYGLTKAPATDSYWFPDYLADLDALLDTLYPGQTIDLVGHSMGGNVVMMYAGARPERIRRLVNLEGFGMPDTRPAQAPGRMAQWLDELKTTRQGDNDLKTYASADGVAARLMKTNPRLSQDKADWLAQHWARQDAQGQWHILGEAG
;
A
#
# COMPACT_ATOMS: atom_id res chain seq x y z
N VAL A 1 11.76 -7.82 -2.57
CA VAL A 1 11.06 -6.53 -2.36
C VAL A 1 9.62 -6.82 -1.96
N LEU A 2 9.10 -6.12 -0.95
CA LEU A 2 7.78 -6.31 -0.37
C LEU A 2 6.93 -5.07 -0.65
N VAL A 3 5.71 -5.28 -1.12
CA VAL A 3 4.84 -4.22 -1.65
C VAL A 3 3.45 -4.33 -1.05
N HIS A 4 3.05 -3.31 -0.28
CA HIS A 4 1.82 -3.30 0.51
C HIS A 4 0.54 -3.02 -0.32
N GLY A 5 -0.62 -3.24 0.31
CA GLY A 5 -1.94 -3.02 -0.26
C GLY A 5 -2.44 -1.57 -0.16
N TRP A 6 -3.67 -1.36 -0.62
CA TRP A 6 -4.37 -0.08 -0.47
C TRP A 6 -4.63 0.23 1.01
N MET A 7 -4.45 1.48 1.41
CA MET A 7 -4.61 1.94 2.79
C MET A 7 -3.79 1.11 3.79
N ASP A 8 -2.57 0.73 3.38
CA ASP A 8 -1.61 -0.01 4.18
C ASP A 8 -0.25 0.70 4.15
N VAL A 9 0.72 0.20 4.89
CA VAL A 9 2.09 0.73 4.96
C VAL A 9 3.11 -0.41 4.94
N ALA A 10 4.34 -0.10 4.54
CA ALA A 10 5.45 -1.06 4.49
C ALA A 10 5.69 -1.78 5.82
N ALA A 11 5.47 -1.09 6.94
CA ALA A 11 5.64 -1.64 8.29
C ALA A 11 4.75 -2.87 8.57
N SER A 12 3.64 -3.05 7.85
CA SER A 12 2.77 -4.23 8.01
C SER A 12 3.47 -5.55 7.67
N TYR A 13 4.57 -5.50 6.94
CA TYR A 13 5.40 -6.68 6.66
C TYR A 13 6.33 -7.08 7.80
N GLN A 14 6.48 -6.26 8.87
CA GLN A 14 7.45 -6.51 9.93
C GLN A 14 7.29 -7.89 10.55
N PHE A 15 6.08 -8.29 10.90
CA PHE A 15 5.83 -9.58 11.54
C PHE A 15 6.09 -10.78 10.61
N MET A 16 5.94 -10.61 9.32
CA MET A 16 6.35 -11.62 8.34
C MET A 16 7.87 -11.70 8.28
N VAL A 17 8.56 -10.57 8.27
CA VAL A 17 10.04 -10.52 8.24
C VAL A 17 10.62 -11.14 9.51
N ASP A 18 10.05 -10.83 10.68
CA ASP A 18 10.47 -11.38 11.97
C ASP A 18 10.29 -12.91 12.06
N ALA A 19 9.34 -13.46 11.29
CA ALA A 19 9.09 -14.90 11.23
C ALA A 19 10.02 -15.65 10.25
N LEU A 20 10.82 -14.92 9.46
CA LEU A 20 11.79 -15.55 8.55
C LEU A 20 12.97 -16.12 9.34
N SER A 21 13.52 -17.24 8.86
CA SER A 21 14.72 -17.81 9.48
C SER A 21 15.92 -16.87 9.33
N GLU A 22 16.79 -16.87 10.33
CA GLU A 22 18.01 -16.09 10.31
C GLU A 22 18.87 -16.38 9.06
N ALA A 23 19.01 -17.65 8.69
CA ALA A 23 19.74 -18.05 7.49
C ALA A 23 19.12 -17.47 6.19
N PHE A 24 17.80 -17.26 6.15
CA PHE A 24 17.13 -16.64 5.02
C PHE A 24 17.45 -15.15 4.96
N VAL A 25 17.37 -14.46 6.10
CA VAL A 25 17.58 -13.00 6.19
C VAL A 25 19.05 -12.64 5.92
N GLN A 26 20.00 -13.41 6.44
CA GLN A 26 21.44 -13.17 6.24
C GLN A 26 21.89 -13.26 4.76
N GLN A 27 21.14 -13.96 3.92
CA GLN A 27 21.47 -14.16 2.52
C GLN A 27 20.74 -13.22 1.58
N ARG A 28 19.90 -12.32 2.10
CA ARG A 28 19.00 -11.48 1.28
C ARG A 28 18.91 -10.06 1.81
N SER A 29 18.89 -9.12 0.89
CA SER A 29 18.39 -7.77 1.17
C SER A 29 16.87 -7.79 1.10
N ILE A 30 16.20 -7.38 2.18
CA ILE A 30 14.74 -7.30 2.25
C ILE A 30 14.37 -5.82 2.33
N ILE A 31 13.58 -5.36 1.38
CA ILE A 31 13.09 -3.99 1.32
C ILE A 31 11.58 -4.00 1.24
N ALA A 32 10.95 -3.20 2.09
CA ALA A 32 9.56 -2.77 1.99
C ALA A 32 9.54 -1.25 1.88
N PHE A 33 8.67 -0.70 1.07
CA PHE A 33 8.52 0.74 0.88
C PHE A 33 7.04 1.13 0.89
N ASP A 34 6.78 2.38 1.22
CA ASP A 34 5.43 2.93 1.15
C ASP A 34 5.17 3.48 -0.25
N TRP A 35 4.03 3.10 -0.84
CA TRP A 35 3.56 3.68 -2.09
C TRP A 35 3.34 5.20 -1.97
N ARG A 36 3.36 5.90 -3.12
CA ARG A 36 2.83 7.28 -3.17
C ARG A 36 1.44 7.35 -2.56
N GLY A 37 1.16 8.40 -1.79
CA GLY A 37 -0.10 8.56 -1.06
C GLY A 37 -0.22 7.77 0.24
N TYR A 38 0.82 7.02 0.65
CA TYR A 38 0.79 6.21 1.87
C TYR A 38 2.06 6.35 2.70
N GLY A 39 1.92 6.04 4.00
CA GLY A 39 3.03 5.91 4.91
C GLY A 39 3.91 7.16 5.01
N LEU A 40 5.20 6.98 4.85
CA LEU A 40 6.19 8.05 4.95
C LEU A 40 6.66 8.57 3.58
N THR A 41 6.17 8.01 2.49
CA THR A 41 6.54 8.45 1.14
C THR A 41 5.95 9.83 0.86
N LYS A 42 6.82 10.75 0.42
CA LYS A 42 6.43 12.09 -0.01
C LYS A 42 6.32 12.10 -1.53
N ALA A 43 5.16 12.43 -2.02
CA ALA A 43 4.87 12.63 -3.44
C ALA A 43 4.31 14.03 -3.67
N PRO A 44 4.35 14.57 -4.90
CA PRO A 44 3.58 15.76 -5.23
C PRO A 44 2.10 15.55 -4.93
N ALA A 45 1.44 16.60 -4.42
CA ALA A 45 0.00 16.53 -4.18
C ALA A 45 -0.75 16.20 -5.49
N THR A 46 -1.66 15.26 -5.41
CA THR A 46 -2.53 14.85 -6.53
C THR A 46 -3.95 14.62 -6.01
N ASP A 47 -4.91 14.74 -6.89
CA ASP A 47 -6.32 14.46 -6.59
C ASP A 47 -6.77 13.07 -7.08
N SER A 48 -5.87 12.29 -7.64
CA SER A 48 -6.14 10.90 -8.03
C SER A 48 -4.85 10.09 -8.15
N TYR A 49 -4.97 8.79 -7.95
CA TYR A 49 -3.92 7.81 -8.13
C TYR A 49 -4.33 6.81 -9.20
N TRP A 50 -3.45 6.60 -10.17
CA TRP A 50 -3.71 5.66 -11.25
C TRP A 50 -2.72 4.50 -11.21
N PHE A 51 -3.18 3.27 -11.52
CA PHE A 51 -2.34 2.06 -11.45
C PHE A 51 -1.00 2.17 -12.19
N PRO A 52 -0.92 2.77 -13.39
CA PRO A 52 0.36 2.99 -14.07
C PRO A 52 1.37 3.84 -13.29
N ASP A 53 0.92 4.74 -12.41
CA ASP A 53 1.83 5.51 -11.55
C ASP A 53 2.60 4.59 -10.58
N TYR A 54 1.92 3.61 -9.99
CA TYR A 54 2.55 2.62 -9.11
C TYR A 54 3.53 1.71 -9.86
N LEU A 55 3.24 1.38 -11.13
CA LEU A 55 4.18 0.64 -11.97
C LEU A 55 5.45 1.45 -12.24
N ALA A 56 5.30 2.74 -12.55
CA ALA A 56 6.42 3.65 -12.78
C ALA A 56 7.27 3.85 -11.52
N ASP A 57 6.63 3.98 -10.35
CA ASP A 57 7.33 4.08 -9.07
C ASP A 57 8.13 2.82 -8.76
N LEU A 58 7.54 1.65 -8.97
CA LEU A 58 8.22 0.38 -8.75
C LEU A 58 9.43 0.21 -9.69
N ASP A 59 9.25 0.53 -10.99
CA ASP A 59 10.32 0.45 -11.97
C ASP A 59 11.48 1.38 -11.60
N ALA A 60 11.21 2.65 -11.28
CA ALA A 60 12.20 3.63 -10.86
C ALA A 60 12.91 3.23 -9.56
N LEU A 61 12.18 2.69 -8.58
CA LEU A 61 12.76 2.18 -7.34
C LEU A 61 13.73 1.03 -7.61
N LEU A 62 13.32 0.07 -8.43
CA LEU A 62 14.14 -1.09 -8.75
C LEU A 62 15.36 -0.74 -9.58
N ASP A 63 15.26 0.22 -10.50
CA ASP A 63 16.38 0.72 -11.27
C ASP A 63 17.39 1.47 -10.39
N THR A 64 16.90 2.16 -9.37
CA THR A 64 17.75 2.88 -8.40
C THR A 64 18.47 1.93 -7.46
N LEU A 65 17.76 0.96 -6.87
CA LEU A 65 18.29 0.10 -5.81
C LEU A 65 18.98 -1.15 -6.35
N TYR A 66 18.51 -1.67 -7.48
CA TYR A 66 18.93 -2.95 -8.06
C TYR A 66 19.08 -2.86 -9.58
N PRO A 67 19.95 -1.96 -10.10
CA PRO A 67 20.09 -1.75 -11.54
C PRO A 67 20.49 -3.07 -12.23
N GLY A 68 19.71 -3.48 -13.22
CA GLY A 68 19.96 -4.67 -14.03
C GLY A 68 19.87 -6.02 -13.30
N GLN A 69 19.47 -6.04 -12.03
CA GLN A 69 19.34 -7.28 -11.26
C GLN A 69 17.93 -7.85 -11.33
N THR A 70 17.85 -9.18 -11.25
CA THR A 70 16.57 -9.87 -11.01
C THR A 70 16.25 -9.94 -9.53
N ILE A 71 14.98 -9.77 -9.17
CA ILE A 71 14.51 -9.70 -7.80
C ILE A 71 13.43 -10.74 -7.49
N ASP A 72 13.28 -11.05 -6.20
CA ASP A 72 12.07 -11.68 -5.67
C ASP A 72 11.09 -10.57 -5.28
N LEU A 73 9.87 -10.63 -5.77
CA LEU A 73 8.84 -9.61 -5.59
C LEU A 73 7.62 -10.21 -4.91
N VAL A 74 7.20 -9.61 -3.80
CA VAL A 74 6.03 -10.02 -3.02
C VAL A 74 5.07 -8.85 -2.95
N GLY A 75 3.83 -9.03 -3.34
CA GLY A 75 2.80 -7.99 -3.25
C GLY A 75 1.53 -8.49 -2.58
N HIS A 76 0.93 -7.65 -1.75
CA HIS A 76 -0.33 -7.92 -1.07
C HIS A 76 -1.45 -7.05 -1.63
N SER A 77 -2.63 -7.63 -1.90
CA SER A 77 -3.84 -6.92 -2.32
C SER A 77 -3.59 -6.02 -3.55
N MET A 78 -3.75 -4.70 -3.43
CA MET A 78 -3.41 -3.73 -4.48
C MET A 78 -1.95 -3.91 -4.95
N GLY A 79 -1.01 -4.05 -4.01
CA GLY A 79 0.39 -4.32 -4.34
C GLY A 79 0.58 -5.65 -5.08
N GLY A 80 -0.24 -6.67 -4.77
CA GLY A 80 -0.29 -7.93 -5.51
C GLY A 80 -0.69 -7.74 -6.98
N ASN A 81 -1.66 -6.87 -7.25
CA ASN A 81 -2.05 -6.52 -8.61
C ASN A 81 -0.93 -5.76 -9.34
N VAL A 82 -0.30 -4.79 -8.67
CA VAL A 82 0.82 -4.01 -9.25
C VAL A 82 1.99 -4.91 -9.61
N VAL A 83 2.41 -5.81 -8.70
CA VAL A 83 3.57 -6.69 -8.97
C VAL A 83 3.29 -7.72 -10.07
N MET A 84 2.04 -8.18 -10.21
CA MET A 84 1.65 -9.04 -11.34
C MET A 84 1.73 -8.29 -12.67
N MET A 85 1.22 -7.07 -12.73
CA MET A 85 1.31 -6.24 -13.93
C MET A 85 2.76 -5.92 -14.26
N TYR A 86 3.56 -5.60 -13.24
CA TYR A 86 5.00 -5.33 -13.41
C TYR A 86 5.74 -6.57 -13.95
N ALA A 87 5.49 -7.74 -13.40
CA ALA A 87 6.11 -8.98 -13.88
C ALA A 87 5.72 -9.31 -15.33
N GLY A 88 4.52 -8.94 -15.76
CA GLY A 88 4.11 -9.04 -17.16
C GLY A 88 4.80 -8.04 -18.07
N ALA A 89 5.08 -6.84 -17.59
CA ALA A 89 5.74 -5.76 -18.34
C ALA A 89 7.28 -5.89 -18.38
N ARG A 90 7.87 -6.43 -17.31
CA ARG A 90 9.32 -6.57 -17.09
C ARG A 90 9.69 -7.98 -16.61
N PRO A 91 9.35 -9.04 -17.33
CA PRO A 91 9.59 -10.42 -16.87
C PRO A 91 11.09 -10.71 -16.60
N GLU A 92 11.97 -10.04 -17.33
CA GLU A 92 13.42 -10.17 -17.17
C GLU A 92 13.95 -9.65 -15.84
N ARG A 93 13.17 -8.82 -15.12
CA ARG A 93 13.51 -8.29 -13.81
C ARG A 93 13.07 -9.21 -12.67
N ILE A 94 12.28 -10.24 -12.94
CA ILE A 94 11.64 -11.07 -11.91
C ILE A 94 12.28 -12.45 -11.85
N ARG A 95 12.84 -12.78 -10.68
CA ARG A 95 13.30 -14.13 -10.36
C ARG A 95 12.17 -14.99 -9.80
N ARG A 96 11.41 -14.43 -8.86
CA ARG A 96 10.23 -15.06 -8.23
C ARG A 96 9.18 -14.01 -7.95
N LEU A 97 7.92 -14.40 -8.14
CA LEU A 97 6.76 -13.58 -7.82
C LEU A 97 5.89 -14.29 -6.80
N VAL A 98 5.53 -13.59 -5.73
CA VAL A 98 4.54 -14.04 -4.76
C VAL A 98 3.41 -13.01 -4.72
N ASN A 99 2.22 -13.44 -5.09
CA ASN A 99 1.02 -12.64 -5.02
C ASN A 99 0.16 -13.09 -3.83
N LEU A 100 -0.01 -12.19 -2.87
CA LEU A 100 -0.84 -12.37 -1.69
C LEU A 100 -2.16 -11.62 -1.91
N GLU A 101 -3.20 -12.33 -2.37
CA GLU A 101 -4.57 -11.81 -2.53
C GLU A 101 -4.75 -10.68 -3.58
N GLY A 102 -3.85 -10.54 -4.54
CA GLY A 102 -4.03 -9.65 -5.69
C GLY A 102 -4.73 -10.37 -6.84
N PHE A 103 -6.06 -10.39 -6.87
CA PHE A 103 -6.85 -11.20 -7.82
C PHE A 103 -7.22 -10.49 -9.11
N GLY A 104 -6.70 -9.28 -9.33
CA GLY A 104 -7.07 -8.44 -10.45
C GLY A 104 -8.36 -7.63 -10.18
N MET A 105 -8.74 -6.87 -11.18
CA MET A 105 -9.99 -6.08 -11.13
C MET A 105 -11.15 -6.96 -11.60
N PRO A 106 -12.35 -6.78 -11.04
CA PRO A 106 -13.54 -7.49 -11.52
C PRO A 106 -13.80 -7.23 -13.01
N ASP A 107 -14.32 -8.22 -13.70
CA ASP A 107 -14.77 -8.08 -15.09
C ASP A 107 -15.78 -6.94 -15.21
N THR A 108 -15.60 -6.11 -16.21
CA THR A 108 -16.50 -4.98 -16.48
C THR A 108 -16.97 -5.00 -17.91
N ARG A 109 -18.24 -4.64 -18.12
CA ARG A 109 -18.81 -4.53 -19.46
C ARG A 109 -18.57 -3.11 -20.02
N PRO A 110 -18.25 -2.94 -21.29
CA PRO A 110 -18.05 -1.61 -21.90
C PRO A 110 -19.22 -0.64 -21.65
N ALA A 111 -20.45 -1.14 -21.64
CA ALA A 111 -21.65 -0.34 -21.36
C ALA A 111 -21.69 0.28 -19.95
N GLN A 112 -20.89 -0.20 -19.01
CA GLN A 112 -20.80 0.35 -17.65
C GLN A 112 -19.84 1.56 -17.57
N ALA A 113 -18.99 1.76 -18.58
CA ALA A 113 -17.95 2.81 -18.53
C ALA A 113 -18.51 4.21 -18.35
N PRO A 114 -19.59 4.65 -19.05
CA PRO A 114 -20.12 6.01 -18.85
C PRO A 114 -20.61 6.25 -17.42
N GLY A 115 -21.33 5.30 -16.84
CA GLY A 115 -21.83 5.40 -15.46
C GLY A 115 -20.69 5.40 -14.43
N ARG A 116 -19.67 4.59 -14.62
CA ARG A 116 -18.50 4.58 -13.73
C ARG A 116 -17.69 5.87 -13.82
N MET A 117 -17.55 6.43 -15.02
CA MET A 117 -16.91 7.74 -15.19
C MET A 117 -17.68 8.85 -14.53
N ALA A 118 -19.03 8.85 -14.65
CA ALA A 118 -19.87 9.84 -13.97
C ALA A 118 -19.72 9.75 -12.45
N GLN A 119 -19.75 8.53 -11.89
CA GLN A 119 -19.53 8.29 -10.47
C GLN A 119 -18.16 8.82 -10.02
N TRP A 120 -17.10 8.48 -10.74
CA TRP A 120 -15.74 8.96 -10.44
C TRP A 120 -15.64 10.49 -10.46
N LEU A 121 -16.28 11.16 -11.44
CA LEU A 121 -16.33 12.62 -11.49
C LEU A 121 -17.05 13.25 -10.28
N ASP A 122 -18.06 12.58 -9.77
CA ASP A 122 -18.78 13.04 -8.58
C ASP A 122 -17.96 12.79 -7.30
N GLU A 123 -17.28 11.66 -7.20
CA GLU A 123 -16.35 11.35 -6.12
C GLU A 123 -15.19 12.36 -6.07
N LEU A 124 -14.60 12.74 -7.21
CA LEU A 124 -13.59 13.78 -7.27
C LEU A 124 -14.06 15.13 -6.74
N LYS A 125 -15.30 15.53 -7.05
CA LYS A 125 -15.87 16.79 -6.53
C LYS A 125 -15.98 16.74 -5.01
N THR A 126 -16.46 15.60 -4.47
CA THR A 126 -16.60 15.38 -3.04
C THR A 126 -15.23 15.43 -2.33
N THR A 127 -14.24 14.74 -2.89
CA THR A 127 -12.87 14.76 -2.36
C THR A 127 -12.27 16.18 -2.36
N ARG A 128 -12.45 16.93 -3.43
CA ARG A 128 -11.97 18.33 -3.52
C ARG A 128 -12.67 19.29 -2.55
N GLN A 129 -13.85 18.95 -2.07
CA GLN A 129 -14.58 19.70 -1.04
C GLN A 129 -14.14 19.34 0.39
N GLY A 130 -13.25 18.32 0.56
CA GLY A 130 -12.79 17.84 1.86
C GLY A 130 -13.79 16.91 2.57
N ASP A 131 -14.88 16.52 1.90
CA ASP A 131 -15.94 15.71 2.51
C ASP A 131 -15.53 14.23 2.68
N ASN A 132 -14.41 13.81 2.08
CA ASN A 132 -13.86 12.45 2.16
C ASN A 132 -12.61 12.35 3.03
N ASP A 133 -12.37 13.29 3.93
CA ASP A 133 -11.21 13.26 4.81
C ASP A 133 -11.18 11.97 5.65
N LEU A 134 -9.99 11.42 5.79
CA LEU A 134 -9.80 10.22 6.61
C LEU A 134 -10.12 10.54 8.07
N LYS A 135 -10.75 9.56 8.73
CA LYS A 135 -11.11 9.68 10.14
C LYS A 135 -9.87 9.94 10.99
N THR A 136 -9.96 10.94 11.89
CA THR A 136 -8.98 11.20 12.93
C THR A 136 -9.30 10.42 14.20
N TYR A 137 -8.30 10.24 15.05
CA TYR A 137 -8.39 9.51 16.31
C TYR A 137 -7.79 10.31 17.44
N ALA A 138 -8.37 10.22 18.63
CA ALA A 138 -7.86 10.89 19.82
C ALA A 138 -6.57 10.25 20.36
N SER A 139 -6.30 8.98 20.03
CA SER A 139 -5.13 8.26 20.49
C SER A 139 -4.70 7.18 19.49
N ALA A 140 -3.48 6.67 19.64
CA ALA A 140 -3.00 5.49 18.91
C ALA A 140 -3.87 4.26 19.19
N ASP A 141 -4.45 4.13 20.40
CA ASP A 141 -5.35 3.02 20.75
C ASP A 141 -6.58 3.00 19.84
N GLY A 142 -7.10 4.17 19.45
CA GLY A 142 -8.19 4.28 18.50
C GLY A 142 -7.83 3.74 17.11
N VAL A 143 -6.57 3.95 16.69
CA VAL A 143 -6.04 3.36 15.45
C VAL A 143 -5.89 1.86 15.59
N ALA A 144 -5.32 1.37 16.71
CA ALA A 144 -5.17 -0.06 17.00
C ALA A 144 -6.54 -0.78 17.00
N ALA A 145 -7.53 -0.19 17.65
CA ALA A 145 -8.90 -0.72 17.67
C ALA A 145 -9.51 -0.82 16.24
N ARG A 146 -9.24 0.17 15.38
CA ARG A 146 -9.64 0.09 13.97
C ARG A 146 -8.96 -1.07 13.25
N LEU A 147 -7.65 -1.25 13.42
CA LEU A 147 -6.89 -2.33 12.80
C LEU A 147 -7.43 -3.71 13.22
N MET A 148 -7.71 -3.88 14.49
CA MET A 148 -8.31 -5.13 15.02
C MET A 148 -9.73 -5.36 14.51
N LYS A 149 -10.52 -4.30 14.30
CA LYS A 149 -11.87 -4.41 13.71
C LYS A 149 -11.81 -4.92 12.27
N THR A 150 -10.82 -4.49 11.49
CA THR A 150 -10.63 -4.94 10.09
C THR A 150 -9.96 -6.30 10.01
N ASN A 151 -9.11 -6.64 10.99
CA ASN A 151 -8.48 -7.94 11.10
C ASN A 151 -8.67 -8.54 12.50
N PRO A 152 -9.74 -9.31 12.75
CA PRO A 152 -10.02 -9.91 14.05
C PRO A 152 -8.98 -10.93 14.55
N ARG A 153 -8.04 -11.33 13.69
CA ARG A 153 -6.92 -12.21 14.05
C ARG A 153 -5.69 -11.46 14.56
N LEU A 154 -5.69 -10.14 14.42
CA LEU A 154 -4.60 -9.29 14.89
C LEU A 154 -4.63 -9.22 16.41
N SER A 155 -3.52 -9.59 17.07
CA SER A 155 -3.39 -9.45 18.52
C SER A 155 -3.21 -7.98 18.94
N GLN A 156 -3.55 -7.66 20.19
CA GLN A 156 -3.49 -6.29 20.71
C GLN A 156 -2.07 -5.70 20.60
N ASP A 157 -1.05 -6.46 21.01
CA ASP A 157 0.36 -6.05 20.97
C ASP A 157 0.81 -5.67 19.54
N LYS A 158 0.39 -6.44 18.54
CA LYS A 158 0.68 -6.15 17.14
C LYS A 158 -0.12 -4.96 16.62
N ALA A 159 -1.36 -4.83 17.05
CA ALA A 159 -2.19 -3.69 16.68
C ALA A 159 -1.63 -2.39 17.25
N ASP A 160 -1.16 -2.40 18.50
CA ASP A 160 -0.54 -1.24 19.17
C ASP A 160 0.76 -0.85 18.46
N TRP A 161 1.57 -1.83 18.10
CA TRP A 161 2.80 -1.58 17.34
C TRP A 161 2.49 -1.00 15.95
N LEU A 162 1.56 -1.60 15.21
CA LEU A 162 1.17 -1.11 13.88
C LEU A 162 0.60 0.30 13.93
N ALA A 163 -0.21 0.63 14.94
CA ALA A 163 -0.84 1.95 15.06
C ALA A 163 0.19 3.08 15.05
N GLN A 164 1.38 2.86 15.63
CA GLN A 164 2.49 3.83 15.63
C GLN A 164 3.13 4.02 14.24
N HIS A 165 2.94 3.09 13.32
CA HIS A 165 3.47 3.13 11.96
C HIS A 165 2.41 3.50 10.92
N TRP A 166 1.13 3.25 11.22
CA TRP A 166 0.01 3.58 10.34
C TRP A 166 -0.52 5.00 10.49
N ALA A 167 -0.15 5.68 11.55
CA ALA A 167 -0.64 7.01 11.86
C ALA A 167 0.44 7.92 12.45
N ARG A 168 0.18 9.21 12.41
CA ARG A 168 1.00 10.25 13.06
C ARG A 168 0.11 11.20 13.85
N GLN A 169 0.65 11.67 14.97
CA GLN A 169 0.02 12.71 15.78
C GLN A 169 0.34 14.08 15.19
N ASP A 170 -0.66 14.92 15.06
CA ASP A 170 -0.51 16.32 14.67
C ASP A 170 -0.18 17.22 15.88
N ALA A 171 0.00 18.52 15.61
CA ALA A 171 0.31 19.50 16.65
C ALA A 171 -0.86 19.73 17.65
N GLN A 172 -2.07 19.32 17.30
CA GLN A 172 -3.26 19.38 18.13
C GLN A 172 -3.49 18.10 18.93
N GLY A 173 -2.61 17.10 18.80
CA GLY A 173 -2.68 15.83 19.51
C GLY A 173 -3.59 14.80 18.86
N GLN A 174 -4.14 15.08 17.66
CA GLN A 174 -4.98 14.14 16.92
C GLN A 174 -4.13 13.19 16.08
N TRP A 175 -4.56 11.96 15.98
CA TRP A 175 -3.90 10.93 15.18
C TRP A 175 -4.55 10.81 13.81
N HIS A 176 -3.74 10.93 12.78
CA HIS A 176 -4.12 10.82 11.38
C HIS A 176 -3.50 9.58 10.76
N ILE A 177 -4.32 8.81 10.03
CA ILE A 177 -3.83 7.68 9.23
C ILE A 177 -2.89 8.22 8.14
N LEU A 178 -1.77 7.54 7.93
CA LEU A 178 -0.79 7.83 6.88
C LEU A 178 -1.26 7.28 5.54
N GLY A 179 -2.29 7.89 4.99
CA GLY A 179 -2.88 7.55 3.70
C GLY A 179 -3.69 8.72 3.18
N GLU A 180 -3.90 8.75 1.89
CA GLU A 180 -4.76 9.73 1.22
C GLU A 180 -6.07 9.07 0.79
N ALA A 181 -7.17 9.82 0.84
CA ALA A 181 -8.50 9.32 0.53
C ALA A 181 -8.78 9.27 -1.00
N GLY A 182 -7.85 9.78 -1.82
CA GLY A 182 -7.97 9.92 -3.28
C GLY A 182 -7.75 8.66 -4.09
#